data_6fa8b0df45c56f927237df4eb7f679e3
#
_entry.id   6fa8b0df45c56f927237df4eb7f679e3
#
_cell.length_a   1.000
_cell.length_b   1.000
_cell.length_c   1.000
_cell.angle_alpha   90.00
_cell.angle_beta   90.00
_cell.angle_gamma   90.00
#
_symmetry.space_group_name_H-M   'P 1'
#
loop_
_entity.id
_entity.type
_entity.pdbx_description
1 polymer ?
#
loop_
_entity_poly.entity_id
_entity_poly.type
_entity_poly.pdbx_seq_one_letter_code
_entity_poly.pdbx_strand_id
1 'polypeptide(L)'
;MNITVINGTEKHGVTYRLKEMFLEEFKDKANITEYYLPKDCPNFCVGCLNCTLKGEKTCKDAEYTEKIDKSLLEADLIVMTSPTYVFHATGAMKAFLDHFAYRWIPHRPAPEMFGKRAVIITQCLGSGSKSAAKDIKHSLSWWGISKIGIFTDALMSDIVWEKLSRKKQAELTGRIQKLSRKFAHIDYTKPAHTNLITRFKVFFCRMMQKSIHKSDPEYLDGKYWAEQGWLGKNRPWRTQKM
;
A
#
# COMPACT_ATOMS: atom_id res chain seq x y z
N MET A 1 -16.17 -1.88 -8.94
CA MET A 1 -14.77 -2.06 -8.49
C MET A 1 -14.26 -0.72 -7.97
N ASN A 2 -13.52 -0.72 -6.84
CA ASN A 2 -12.95 0.49 -6.25
C ASN A 2 -11.42 0.47 -6.35
N ILE A 3 -10.82 1.57 -6.78
CA ILE A 3 -9.37 1.76 -6.82
C ILE A 3 -9.01 2.95 -5.93
N THR A 4 -8.08 2.74 -4.99
CA THR A 4 -7.51 3.83 -4.21
C THR A 4 -6.09 4.08 -4.66
N VAL A 5 -5.80 5.33 -5.01
CA VAL A 5 -4.48 5.78 -5.47
C VAL A 5 -3.84 6.70 -4.44
N ILE A 6 -2.64 6.38 -4.02
CA ILE A 6 -1.82 7.23 -3.16
C ILE A 6 -0.66 7.77 -3.99
N ASN A 7 -0.69 9.06 -4.29
CA ASN A 7 0.35 9.76 -5.02
C ASN A 7 1.37 10.33 -4.04
N GLY A 8 2.61 9.88 -4.08
CA GLY A 8 3.70 10.31 -3.19
C GLY A 8 4.22 11.73 -3.47
N THR A 9 3.57 12.46 -4.36
CA THR A 9 3.87 13.86 -4.67
C THR A 9 2.69 14.50 -5.40
N GLU A 10 2.52 15.80 -5.28
CA GLU A 10 1.57 16.60 -6.04
C GLU A 10 2.07 16.95 -7.45
N LYS A 11 3.33 16.67 -7.77
CA LYS A 11 3.92 17.00 -9.07
C LYS A 11 3.43 16.06 -10.18
N HIS A 12 2.95 16.62 -11.26
CA HIS A 12 2.49 15.92 -12.46
C HIS A 12 3.64 15.66 -13.47
N GLY A 13 4.69 14.96 -13.03
CA GLY A 13 5.80 14.53 -13.87
C GLY A 13 5.58 13.14 -14.51
N VAL A 14 6.67 12.46 -14.89
CA VAL A 14 6.62 11.14 -15.54
C VAL A 14 5.91 10.10 -14.69
N THR A 15 6.10 10.08 -13.36
CA THR A 15 5.41 9.14 -12.47
C THR A 15 3.89 9.31 -12.54
N TYR A 16 3.40 10.55 -12.53
CA TYR A 16 1.99 10.88 -12.72
C TYR A 16 1.48 10.37 -14.07
N ARG A 17 2.22 10.64 -15.16
CA ARG A 17 1.83 10.20 -16.51
C ARG A 17 1.75 8.68 -16.63
N LEU A 18 2.69 7.96 -16.02
CA LEU A 18 2.67 6.49 -15.96
C LEU A 18 1.45 5.96 -15.18
N LYS A 19 1.09 6.63 -14.08
CA LYS A 19 -0.11 6.29 -13.32
C LYS A 19 -1.38 6.48 -14.16
N GLU A 20 -1.53 7.61 -14.87
CA GLU A 20 -2.65 7.84 -15.77
C GLU A 20 -2.78 6.74 -16.84
N MET A 21 -1.65 6.39 -17.48
CA MET A 21 -1.63 5.29 -18.47
C MET A 21 -1.98 3.93 -17.87
N PHE A 22 -1.61 3.70 -16.61
CA PHE A 22 -2.02 2.48 -15.90
C PHE A 22 -3.51 2.47 -15.63
N LEU A 23 -4.09 3.58 -15.22
CA LEU A 23 -5.50 3.68 -14.86
C LEU A 23 -6.45 3.69 -16.08
N GLU A 24 -5.95 3.92 -17.29
CA GLU A 24 -6.76 4.01 -18.51
C GLU A 24 -7.66 2.78 -18.72
N GLU A 25 -7.14 1.58 -18.49
CA GLU A 25 -7.88 0.32 -18.64
C GLU A 25 -9.03 0.15 -17.62
N PHE A 26 -9.09 1.04 -16.61
CA PHE A 26 -10.03 0.96 -15.50
C PHE A 26 -11.08 2.09 -15.49
N LYS A 27 -10.92 3.15 -16.31
CA LYS A 27 -11.74 4.37 -16.27
C LYS A 27 -13.24 4.11 -16.30
N ASP A 28 -13.68 3.21 -17.17
CA ASP A 28 -15.12 2.89 -17.33
C ASP A 28 -15.58 1.73 -16.45
N LYS A 29 -14.69 1.15 -15.63
CA LYS A 29 -14.94 -0.09 -14.87
C LYS A 29 -14.78 0.09 -13.36
N ALA A 30 -14.20 1.19 -12.92
CA ALA A 30 -13.86 1.40 -11.53
C ALA A 30 -14.17 2.82 -11.04
N ASN A 31 -14.60 2.90 -9.79
CA ASN A 31 -14.60 4.14 -9.04
C ASN A 31 -13.19 4.39 -8.50
N ILE A 32 -12.52 5.47 -8.95
CA ILE A 32 -11.14 5.79 -8.63
C ILE A 32 -11.12 6.96 -7.63
N THR A 33 -10.53 6.73 -6.47
CA THR A 33 -10.29 7.76 -5.45
C THR A 33 -8.79 8.02 -5.35
N GLU A 34 -8.38 9.28 -5.48
CA GLU A 34 -6.97 9.67 -5.44
C GLU A 34 -6.67 10.57 -4.25
N TYR A 35 -5.53 10.31 -3.61
CA TYR A 35 -4.92 11.15 -2.58
C TYR A 35 -3.53 11.59 -3.03
N TYR A 36 -3.19 12.84 -2.74
CA TYR A 36 -1.91 13.48 -3.10
C TYR A 36 -1.14 13.91 -1.86
N LEU A 37 0.05 13.36 -1.69
CA LEU A 37 0.89 13.68 -0.55
C LEU A 37 1.87 14.83 -0.88
N PRO A 38 2.11 15.77 0.06
CA PRO A 38 1.63 15.76 1.45
C PRO A 38 0.21 16.34 1.64
N LYS A 39 -0.43 16.92 0.63
CA LYS A 39 -1.69 17.65 0.74
C LYS A 39 -2.77 16.91 1.57
N ASP A 40 -3.01 15.63 1.26
CA ASP A 40 -4.07 14.84 1.88
C ASP A 40 -3.62 14.14 3.19
N CYS A 41 -2.33 14.17 3.52
CA CYS A 41 -1.76 13.73 4.81
C CYS A 41 -0.50 14.57 5.10
N PRO A 42 -0.67 15.80 5.63
CA PRO A 42 0.40 16.81 5.66
C PRO A 42 1.43 16.61 6.75
N ASN A 43 1.08 15.92 7.83
CA ASN A 43 1.91 15.86 9.02
C ASN A 43 2.83 14.63 9.05
N PHE A 44 3.93 14.72 9.82
CA PHE A 44 4.80 13.58 10.10
C PHE A 44 4.32 12.82 11.33
N CYS A 45 4.41 11.49 11.27
CA CYS A 45 4.26 10.66 12.45
C CYS A 45 5.39 10.98 13.45
N VAL A 46 5.03 11.32 14.69
CA VAL A 46 5.97 11.66 15.75
C VAL A 46 6.33 10.47 16.66
N GLY A 47 5.87 9.26 16.32
CA GLY A 47 6.19 8.04 17.08
C GLY A 47 5.59 8.01 18.49
N CYS A 48 4.49 8.70 18.76
CA CYS A 48 3.86 8.77 20.09
C CYS A 48 3.22 7.44 20.55
N LEU A 49 3.11 6.45 19.67
CA LEU A 49 2.53 5.11 19.89
C LEU A 49 1.04 5.10 20.30
N ASN A 50 0.34 6.23 20.32
CA ASN A 50 -1.08 6.27 20.70
C ASN A 50 -1.92 5.32 19.82
N CYS A 51 -1.69 5.29 18.51
CA CYS A 51 -2.40 4.40 17.60
C CYS A 51 -2.23 2.91 17.97
N THR A 52 -1.08 2.51 18.51
CA THR A 52 -0.82 1.13 18.95
C THR A 52 -1.39 0.85 20.34
N LEU A 53 -1.20 1.77 21.28
CA LEU A 53 -1.55 1.57 22.69
C LEU A 53 -3.02 1.87 23.02
N LYS A 54 -3.63 2.85 22.33
CA LYS A 54 -4.98 3.36 22.63
C LYS A 54 -5.96 3.23 21.46
N GLY A 55 -5.47 2.82 20.30
CA GLY A 55 -6.24 2.69 19.05
C GLY A 55 -5.95 3.82 18.05
N GLU A 56 -6.13 3.50 16.77
CA GLU A 56 -5.78 4.39 15.65
C GLU A 56 -6.51 5.73 15.65
N LYS A 57 -7.75 5.75 16.16
CA LYS A 57 -8.55 6.99 16.29
C LYS A 57 -7.98 8.00 17.27
N THR A 58 -7.03 7.59 18.12
CA THR A 58 -6.36 8.50 19.06
C THR A 58 -5.12 9.16 18.45
N CYS A 59 -4.81 8.90 17.18
CA CYS A 59 -3.77 9.61 16.48
C CYS A 59 -4.14 11.09 16.36
N LYS A 60 -3.17 11.99 16.62
CA LYS A 60 -3.38 13.44 16.42
C LYS A 60 -3.75 13.81 14.98
N ASP A 61 -3.40 12.95 14.04
CA ASP A 61 -3.63 13.13 12.61
C ASP A 61 -4.76 12.20 12.10
N ALA A 62 -5.64 11.71 12.99
CA ALA A 62 -6.73 10.80 12.65
C ALA A 62 -7.67 11.37 11.58
N GLU A 63 -7.91 12.69 11.59
CA GLU A 63 -8.75 13.37 10.58
C GLU A 63 -8.30 13.12 9.13
N TYR A 64 -6.98 12.98 8.89
CA TYR A 64 -6.40 12.67 7.58
C TYR A 64 -6.34 11.16 7.35
N THR A 65 -5.85 10.42 8.35
CA THR A 65 -5.55 8.99 8.19
C THR A 65 -6.79 8.12 8.14
N GLU A 66 -7.86 8.42 8.90
CA GLU A 66 -9.11 7.64 8.89
C GLU A 66 -9.80 7.67 7.53
N LYS A 67 -9.85 8.83 6.88
CA LYS A 67 -10.43 8.97 5.54
C LYS A 67 -9.69 8.11 4.52
N ILE A 68 -8.35 8.14 4.57
CA ILE A 68 -7.53 7.35 3.65
C ILE A 68 -7.61 5.86 3.99
N ASP A 69 -7.58 5.50 5.28
CA ASP A 69 -7.71 4.12 5.73
C ASP A 69 -9.03 3.49 5.26
N LYS A 70 -10.14 4.20 5.43
CA LYS A 70 -11.45 3.77 4.92
C LYS A 70 -11.38 3.48 3.42
N SER A 71 -10.83 4.39 2.62
CA SER A 71 -10.69 4.21 1.18
C SER A 71 -9.79 3.01 0.84
N LEU A 72 -8.69 2.81 1.57
CA LEU A 72 -7.81 1.65 1.40
C LEU A 72 -8.53 0.34 1.75
N LEU A 73 -9.38 0.34 2.78
CA LEU A 73 -10.15 -0.85 3.19
C LEU A 73 -11.28 -1.18 2.18
N GLU A 74 -11.86 -0.20 1.53
CA GLU A 74 -12.91 -0.37 0.50
C GLU A 74 -12.35 -0.71 -0.88
N ALA A 75 -11.05 -0.47 -1.12
CA ALA A 75 -10.42 -0.69 -2.42
C ALA A 75 -10.27 -2.17 -2.77
N ASP A 76 -10.54 -2.54 -4.02
CA ASP A 76 -10.18 -3.83 -4.63
C ASP A 76 -8.72 -3.82 -5.10
N LEU A 77 -8.25 -2.66 -5.56
CA LEU A 77 -6.88 -2.41 -6.03
C LEU A 77 -6.33 -1.14 -5.38
N ILE A 78 -5.15 -1.25 -4.79
CA ILE A 78 -4.40 -0.11 -4.24
C ILE A 78 -3.27 0.23 -5.22
N VAL A 79 -3.19 1.49 -5.65
CA VAL A 79 -2.08 1.98 -6.49
C VAL A 79 -1.28 2.98 -5.67
N MET A 80 0.02 2.73 -5.50
CA MET A 80 0.92 3.67 -4.83
C MET A 80 1.99 4.14 -5.80
N THR A 81 2.11 5.46 -5.94
CA THR A 81 3.10 6.06 -6.83
C THR A 81 4.08 6.91 -6.05
N SER A 82 5.35 6.87 -6.40
CA SER A 82 6.36 7.75 -5.84
C SER A 82 7.50 7.95 -6.82
N PRO A 83 7.88 9.19 -7.14
CA PRO A 83 9.21 9.41 -7.71
C PRO A 83 10.27 9.02 -6.68
N THR A 84 11.47 8.76 -7.13
CA THR A 84 12.60 8.46 -6.25
C THR A 84 13.28 9.76 -5.82
N TYR A 85 13.32 10.00 -4.52
CA TYR A 85 14.07 11.10 -3.92
C TYR A 85 15.18 10.53 -3.05
N VAL A 86 16.43 10.90 -3.37
CA VAL A 86 17.63 10.44 -2.63
C VAL A 86 17.60 8.90 -2.42
N PHE A 87 17.41 8.15 -3.51
CA PHE A 87 17.35 6.67 -3.57
C PHE A 87 16.15 6.00 -2.89
N HIS A 88 15.23 6.73 -2.26
CA HIS A 88 14.07 6.22 -1.53
C HIS A 88 12.74 6.76 -2.08
N ALA A 89 11.64 6.28 -1.55
CA ALA A 89 10.34 6.93 -1.74
C ALA A 89 10.39 8.36 -1.22
N THR A 90 9.48 9.23 -1.68
CA THR A 90 9.42 10.60 -1.19
C THR A 90 9.22 10.64 0.34
N GLY A 91 9.74 11.68 1.00
CA GLY A 91 9.52 11.89 2.43
C GLY A 91 8.04 11.92 2.80
N ALA A 92 7.20 12.50 1.94
CA ALA A 92 5.74 12.50 2.12
C ALA A 92 5.14 11.07 2.08
N MET A 93 5.57 10.22 1.13
CA MET A 93 5.16 8.81 1.09
C MET A 93 5.62 8.06 2.35
N LYS A 94 6.86 8.29 2.80
CA LYS A 94 7.36 7.65 4.02
C LYS A 94 6.58 8.11 5.25
N ALA A 95 6.32 9.43 5.39
CA ALA A 95 5.51 9.98 6.48
C ALA A 95 4.11 9.36 6.51
N PHE A 96 3.46 9.26 5.35
CA PHE A 96 2.18 8.57 5.20
C PHE A 96 2.25 7.11 5.69
N LEU A 97 3.22 6.33 5.23
CA LEU A 97 3.38 4.92 5.62
C LEU A 97 3.62 4.74 7.12
N ASP A 98 4.29 5.70 7.79
CA ASP A 98 4.55 5.68 9.23
C ASP A 98 3.27 5.84 10.06
N HIS A 99 2.28 6.59 9.59
CA HIS A 99 0.98 6.69 10.25
C HIS A 99 0.21 5.36 10.32
N PHE A 100 0.55 4.39 9.47
CA PHE A 100 -0.10 3.08 9.40
C PHE A 100 0.69 1.98 10.12
N ALA A 101 1.53 2.31 11.10
CA ALA A 101 2.28 1.33 11.90
C ALA A 101 1.36 0.29 12.57
N TYR A 102 0.22 0.73 13.10
CA TYR A 102 -0.78 -0.14 13.71
C TYR A 102 -1.38 -1.17 12.74
N ARG A 103 -1.32 -0.93 11.43
CA ARG A 103 -1.84 -1.82 10.37
C ARG A 103 -0.91 -3.00 10.07
N TRP A 104 0.29 -3.00 10.57
CA TRP A 104 1.25 -4.08 10.37
C TRP A 104 0.79 -5.37 11.05
N ILE A 105 1.12 -6.53 10.45
CA ILE A 105 0.73 -7.87 10.94
C ILE A 105 0.99 -8.08 12.44
N PRO A 106 2.13 -7.63 13.04
CA PRO A 106 2.34 -7.78 14.48
C PRO A 106 1.35 -7.02 15.36
N HIS A 107 0.64 -6.04 14.82
CA HIS A 107 -0.33 -5.23 15.55
C HIS A 107 -1.78 -5.61 15.18
N ARG A 108 -2.51 -4.72 14.51
CA ARG A 108 -3.91 -4.92 14.12
C ARG A 108 -4.10 -4.86 12.61
N PRO A 109 -3.61 -5.88 11.87
CA PRO A 109 -3.83 -5.94 10.43
C PRO A 109 -5.32 -6.12 10.11
N ALA A 110 -5.81 -5.41 9.11
CA ALA A 110 -7.18 -5.59 8.66
C ALA A 110 -7.31 -6.87 7.82
N PRO A 111 -8.33 -7.72 8.08
CA PRO A 111 -8.56 -8.94 7.29
C PRO A 111 -8.65 -8.67 5.79
N GLU A 112 -9.31 -7.57 5.41
CA GLU A 112 -9.52 -7.15 4.02
C GLU A 112 -8.22 -7.03 3.22
N MET A 113 -7.12 -6.62 3.88
CA MET A 113 -5.83 -6.43 3.22
C MET A 113 -5.24 -7.73 2.65
N PHE A 114 -5.54 -8.88 3.25
CA PHE A 114 -4.98 -10.17 2.81
C PHE A 114 -5.52 -10.63 1.45
N GLY A 115 -6.69 -10.16 1.04
CA GLY A 115 -7.29 -10.45 -0.27
C GLY A 115 -7.06 -9.39 -1.34
N LYS A 116 -6.50 -8.26 -0.97
CA LYS A 116 -6.30 -7.14 -1.90
C LYS A 116 -5.12 -7.35 -2.83
N ARG A 117 -5.10 -6.52 -3.86
CA ARG A 117 -4.00 -6.40 -4.82
C ARG A 117 -3.44 -5.00 -4.76
N ALA A 118 -2.16 -4.86 -5.08
CA ALA A 118 -1.55 -3.53 -5.16
C ALA A 118 -0.66 -3.41 -6.39
N VAL A 119 -0.48 -2.17 -6.85
CA VAL A 119 0.50 -1.78 -7.86
C VAL A 119 1.34 -0.64 -7.32
N ILE A 120 2.65 -0.75 -7.51
CA ILE A 120 3.63 0.28 -7.16
C ILE A 120 4.24 0.81 -8.45
N ILE A 121 4.22 2.12 -8.63
CA ILE A 121 4.82 2.80 -9.79
C ILE A 121 5.87 3.78 -9.28
N THR A 122 7.15 3.49 -9.56
CA THR A 122 8.25 4.38 -9.20
C THR A 122 9.16 4.60 -10.39
N GLN A 123 9.76 5.76 -10.43
CA GLN A 123 10.78 6.11 -11.39
C GLN A 123 11.86 6.98 -10.74
N CYS A 124 13.04 7.04 -11.34
CA CYS A 124 14.14 7.91 -10.94
C CYS A 124 14.78 8.58 -12.16
N LEU A 125 15.52 9.64 -11.93
CA LEU A 125 16.32 10.25 -13.00
C LEU A 125 17.52 9.37 -13.37
N GLY A 126 18.29 8.91 -12.40
CA GLY A 126 19.46 8.04 -12.57
C GLY A 126 19.26 6.64 -12.01
N SER A 127 19.24 6.50 -10.68
CA SER A 127 19.11 5.21 -10.00
C SER A 127 18.22 5.31 -8.76
N GLY A 128 17.87 4.15 -8.16
CA GLY A 128 17.11 4.09 -6.90
C GLY A 128 15.62 3.76 -7.02
N SER A 129 15.04 3.68 -8.23
CA SER A 129 13.60 3.36 -8.37
C SER A 129 13.20 2.03 -7.73
N LYS A 130 14.08 1.02 -7.78
CA LYS A 130 13.85 -0.27 -7.10
C LYS A 130 13.86 -0.13 -5.58
N SER A 131 14.71 0.76 -5.03
CA SER A 131 14.76 1.05 -3.59
C SER A 131 13.48 1.75 -3.14
N ALA A 132 13.06 2.79 -3.84
CA ALA A 132 11.78 3.47 -3.58
C ALA A 132 10.57 2.51 -3.63
N ALA A 133 10.55 1.60 -4.61
CA ALA A 133 9.51 0.58 -4.69
C ALA A 133 9.57 -0.42 -3.52
N LYS A 134 10.77 -0.74 -3.02
CA LYS A 134 10.99 -1.62 -1.86
C LYS A 134 10.44 -1.01 -0.57
N ASP A 135 10.59 0.30 -0.36
CA ASP A 135 10.05 1.00 0.80
C ASP A 135 8.52 0.82 0.88
N ILE A 136 7.83 1.10 -0.22
CA ILE A 136 6.36 0.96 -0.32
C ILE A 136 5.96 -0.52 -0.21
N LYS A 137 6.63 -1.42 -0.94
CA LYS A 137 6.35 -2.86 -0.91
C LYS A 137 6.47 -3.44 0.49
N HIS A 138 7.43 -2.95 1.28
CA HIS A 138 7.65 -3.42 2.65
C HIS A 138 6.40 -3.18 3.49
N SER A 139 5.86 -1.96 3.52
CA SER A 139 4.63 -1.64 4.26
C SER A 139 3.44 -2.43 3.75
N LEU A 140 3.17 -2.44 2.44
CA LEU A 140 2.05 -3.22 1.87
C LEU A 140 2.12 -4.71 2.22
N SER A 141 3.32 -5.30 2.19
CA SER A 141 3.53 -6.70 2.56
C SER A 141 3.30 -6.96 4.05
N TRP A 142 3.62 -6.00 4.93
CA TRP A 142 3.33 -6.10 6.36
C TRP A 142 1.87 -5.76 6.69
N TRP A 143 1.14 -5.07 5.82
CA TRP A 143 -0.31 -4.92 5.93
C TRP A 143 -1.08 -6.21 5.53
N GLY A 144 -0.39 -7.20 4.93
CA GLY A 144 -0.98 -8.48 4.53
C GLY A 144 -1.13 -8.67 3.02
N ILE A 145 -0.86 -7.63 2.21
CA ILE A 145 -1.04 -7.70 0.76
C ILE A 145 0.05 -8.58 0.14
N SER A 146 -0.37 -9.63 -0.56
CA SER A 146 0.54 -10.62 -1.16
C SER A 146 0.70 -10.46 -2.68
N LYS A 147 -0.29 -9.91 -3.36
CA LYS A 147 -0.28 -9.71 -4.82
C LYS A 147 0.08 -8.26 -5.14
N ILE A 148 1.36 -8.01 -5.41
CA ILE A 148 1.89 -6.67 -5.68
C ILE A 148 2.55 -6.66 -7.06
N GLY A 149 2.04 -5.83 -7.98
CA GLY A 149 2.67 -5.47 -9.24
C GLY A 149 3.65 -4.31 -9.02
N ILE A 150 4.78 -4.33 -9.70
CA ILE A 150 5.78 -3.27 -9.55
C ILE A 150 6.22 -2.80 -10.93
N PHE A 151 6.14 -1.50 -11.15
CA PHE A 151 6.75 -0.79 -12.26
C PHE A 151 7.88 0.08 -11.73
N THR A 152 9.08 -0.13 -12.25
CA THR A 152 10.25 0.70 -11.94
C THR A 152 10.97 1.07 -13.21
N ASP A 153 11.51 2.29 -13.28
CA ASP A 153 12.35 2.72 -14.39
C ASP A 153 13.39 3.77 -13.96
N ALA A 154 14.45 3.89 -14.76
CA ALA A 154 15.43 4.95 -14.71
C ALA A 154 15.37 5.75 -16.02
N LEU A 155 15.05 7.04 -15.92
CA LEU A 155 14.79 7.89 -17.08
C LEU A 155 16.07 8.35 -17.79
N MET A 156 17.16 8.53 -17.05
CA MET A 156 18.51 8.88 -17.50
C MET A 156 18.65 10.25 -18.20
N SER A 157 17.56 10.94 -18.51
CA SER A 157 17.59 12.21 -19.25
C SER A 157 16.77 13.32 -18.60
N ASP A 158 15.47 13.15 -18.46
CA ASP A 158 14.56 14.18 -17.94
C ASP A 158 13.42 13.55 -17.13
N ILE A 159 12.79 14.34 -16.26
CA ILE A 159 11.60 13.99 -15.48
C ILE A 159 10.30 14.52 -16.10
N VAL A 160 10.39 15.28 -17.18
CA VAL A 160 9.28 15.83 -17.96
C VAL A 160 9.00 14.89 -19.13
N TRP A 161 7.77 14.41 -19.24
CA TRP A 161 7.39 13.39 -20.24
C TRP A 161 7.71 13.82 -21.68
N GLU A 162 7.41 15.06 -22.02
CA GLU A 162 7.56 15.62 -23.37
C GLU A 162 9.03 15.77 -23.79
N LYS A 163 9.94 15.82 -22.83
CA LYS A 163 11.39 15.89 -23.07
C LYS A 163 12.05 14.53 -23.22
N LEU A 164 11.35 13.45 -22.90
CA LEU A 164 11.86 12.09 -23.14
C LEU A 164 11.88 11.80 -24.63
N SER A 165 12.88 11.05 -25.10
CA SER A 165 12.91 10.59 -26.49
C SER A 165 11.66 9.77 -26.84
N ARG A 166 11.20 9.83 -28.11
CA ARG A 166 10.05 9.05 -28.58
C ARG A 166 10.23 7.55 -28.32
N LYS A 167 11.46 7.04 -28.47
CA LYS A 167 11.80 5.65 -28.18
C LYS A 167 11.54 5.31 -26.70
N LYS A 168 11.98 6.19 -25.78
CA LYS A 168 11.77 6.01 -24.33
C LYS A 168 10.30 6.11 -23.95
N GLN A 169 9.58 7.07 -24.51
CA GLN A 169 8.12 7.18 -24.30
C GLN A 169 7.38 5.91 -24.77
N ALA A 170 7.71 5.38 -25.94
CA ALA A 170 7.08 4.16 -26.47
C ALA A 170 7.41 2.92 -25.59
N GLU A 171 8.67 2.79 -25.15
CA GLU A 171 9.09 1.72 -24.22
C GLU A 171 8.28 1.77 -22.91
N LEU A 172 8.23 2.94 -22.26
CA LEU A 172 7.51 3.13 -21.00
C LEU A 172 6.01 2.87 -21.16
N THR A 173 5.42 3.40 -22.23
CA THR A 173 4.00 3.19 -22.56
C THR A 173 3.70 1.69 -22.73
N GLY A 174 4.47 0.97 -23.51
CA GLY A 174 4.24 -0.47 -23.73
C GLY A 174 4.38 -1.29 -22.44
N ARG A 175 5.35 -0.95 -21.60
CA ARG A 175 5.55 -1.65 -20.32
C ARG A 175 4.45 -1.37 -19.31
N ILE A 176 4.02 -0.12 -19.17
CA ILE A 176 2.96 0.23 -18.20
C ILE A 176 1.59 -0.29 -18.65
N GLN A 177 1.28 -0.25 -19.95
CA GLN A 177 0.05 -0.81 -20.49
C GLN A 177 0.01 -2.35 -20.33
N LYS A 178 1.15 -3.03 -20.49
CA LYS A 178 1.23 -4.48 -20.22
C LYS A 178 0.90 -4.79 -18.77
N LEU A 179 1.41 -3.97 -17.82
CA LEU A 179 1.07 -4.12 -16.41
C LEU A 179 -0.41 -3.81 -16.15
N SER A 180 -0.93 -2.74 -16.74
CA SER A 180 -2.33 -2.34 -16.63
C SER A 180 -3.27 -3.46 -17.08
N ARG A 181 -3.10 -3.96 -18.31
CA ARG A 181 -3.89 -5.07 -18.86
C ARG A 181 -3.84 -6.31 -17.98
N LYS A 182 -2.66 -6.67 -17.45
CA LYS A 182 -2.52 -7.81 -16.53
C LYS A 182 -3.40 -7.65 -15.28
N PHE A 183 -3.54 -6.44 -14.75
CA PHE A 183 -4.38 -6.18 -13.60
C PHE A 183 -5.85 -5.97 -13.96
N ALA A 184 -6.15 -5.36 -15.11
CA ALA A 184 -7.52 -5.13 -15.56
C ALA A 184 -8.30 -6.43 -15.92
N HIS A 185 -7.58 -7.51 -16.27
CA HIS A 185 -8.19 -8.82 -16.58
C HIS A 185 -8.32 -9.74 -15.35
N ILE A 186 -8.01 -9.27 -14.16
CA ILE A 186 -8.18 -10.06 -12.93
C ILE A 186 -9.67 -10.07 -12.54
N ASP A 187 -10.15 -11.22 -12.12
CA ASP A 187 -11.45 -11.34 -11.45
C ASP A 187 -11.33 -10.84 -10.00
N TYR A 188 -11.85 -9.63 -9.76
CA TYR A 188 -11.81 -8.99 -8.44
C TYR A 188 -12.94 -9.47 -7.50
N THR A 189 -13.88 -10.27 -7.97
CA THR A 189 -14.86 -10.92 -7.10
C THR A 189 -14.21 -12.00 -6.22
N LYS A 190 -13.02 -12.47 -6.61
CA LYS A 190 -12.23 -13.44 -5.86
C LYS A 190 -11.06 -12.76 -5.14
N PRO A 191 -10.85 -13.02 -3.84
CA PRO A 191 -9.71 -12.47 -3.11
C PRO A 191 -8.37 -12.97 -3.70
N ALA A 192 -7.34 -12.16 -3.58
CA ALA A 192 -6.00 -12.57 -3.95
C ALA A 192 -5.49 -13.68 -3.02
N HIS A 193 -4.75 -14.63 -3.58
CA HIS A 193 -4.15 -15.70 -2.76
C HIS A 193 -3.03 -15.15 -1.87
N THR A 194 -3.11 -15.45 -0.56
CA THR A 194 -2.07 -15.11 0.41
C THR A 194 -0.86 -16.03 0.24
N ASN A 195 0.31 -15.46 -0.05
CA ASN A 195 1.54 -16.20 -0.30
C ASN A 195 2.16 -16.81 0.99
N LEU A 196 3.11 -17.73 0.83
CA LEU A 196 3.75 -18.43 1.94
C LEU A 196 4.50 -17.48 2.89
N ILE A 197 5.13 -16.42 2.38
CA ILE A 197 5.86 -15.44 3.20
C ILE A 197 4.90 -14.72 4.14
N THR A 198 3.75 -14.25 3.63
CA THR A 198 2.73 -13.60 4.45
C THR A 198 2.13 -14.58 5.48
N ARG A 199 1.88 -15.83 5.09
CA ARG A 199 1.42 -16.88 6.02
C ARG A 199 2.44 -17.13 7.13
N PHE A 200 3.73 -17.16 6.82
CA PHE A 200 4.80 -17.30 7.81
C PHE A 200 4.86 -16.11 8.76
N LYS A 201 4.75 -14.86 8.25
CA LYS A 201 4.67 -13.66 9.10
C LYS A 201 3.51 -13.76 10.10
N VAL A 202 2.32 -14.11 9.61
CA VAL A 202 1.13 -14.27 10.47
C VAL A 202 1.34 -15.40 11.50
N PHE A 203 1.95 -16.52 11.11
CA PHE A 203 2.25 -17.61 12.04
C PHE A 203 3.17 -17.15 13.17
N PHE A 204 4.26 -16.47 12.84
CA PHE A 204 5.22 -15.95 13.82
C PHE A 204 4.56 -14.90 14.75
N CYS A 205 3.87 -13.91 14.17
CA CYS A 205 3.18 -12.89 14.97
C CYS A 205 2.08 -13.46 15.85
N ARG A 206 1.40 -14.53 15.40
CA ARG A 206 0.42 -15.25 16.20
C ARG A 206 1.03 -15.87 17.46
N MET A 207 2.22 -16.48 17.36
CA MET A 207 2.91 -17.02 18.53
C MET A 207 3.24 -15.91 19.53
N MET A 208 3.74 -14.79 19.03
CA MET A 208 4.01 -13.59 19.84
C MET A 208 2.73 -13.07 20.50
N GLN A 209 1.66 -12.86 19.74
CA GLN A 209 0.39 -12.35 20.28
C GLN A 209 -0.29 -13.30 21.27
N LYS A 210 -0.14 -14.61 21.11
CA LYS A 210 -0.59 -15.58 22.12
C LYS A 210 0.13 -15.39 23.46
N SER A 211 1.44 -15.18 23.43
CA SER A 211 2.23 -14.96 24.65
C SER A 211 1.84 -13.65 25.32
N ILE A 212 1.70 -12.57 24.54
CA ILE A 212 1.29 -11.25 25.05
C ILE A 212 -0.12 -11.34 25.67
N HIS A 213 -1.10 -11.87 24.95
CA HIS A 213 -2.47 -11.96 25.43
C HIS A 213 -2.62 -12.87 26.68
N LYS A 214 -1.74 -13.86 26.85
CA LYS A 214 -1.71 -14.67 28.07
C LYS A 214 -1.21 -13.88 29.28
N SER A 215 -0.23 -12.99 29.11
CA SER A 215 0.34 -12.17 30.17
C SER A 215 -0.48 -10.90 30.44
N ASP A 216 -1.06 -10.31 29.42
CA ASP A 216 -1.93 -9.12 29.49
C ASP A 216 -3.10 -9.25 28.51
N PRO A 217 -4.26 -9.79 28.96
CA PRO A 217 -5.44 -9.94 28.12
C PRO A 217 -6.05 -8.61 27.62
N GLU A 218 -5.79 -7.51 28.30
CA GLU A 218 -6.33 -6.19 27.94
C GLU A 218 -5.41 -5.44 26.97
N TYR A 219 -4.19 -5.92 26.70
CA TYR A 219 -3.33 -5.32 25.70
C TYR A 219 -4.00 -5.33 24.33
N LEU A 220 -4.17 -4.14 23.75
CA LEU A 220 -5.06 -3.88 22.63
C LEU A 220 -4.82 -4.81 21.42
N ASP A 221 -3.56 -5.04 21.04
CA ASP A 221 -3.23 -5.89 19.88
C ASP A 221 -3.57 -7.36 20.15
N GLY A 222 -3.24 -7.88 21.36
CA GLY A 222 -3.55 -9.24 21.78
C GLY A 222 -5.05 -9.50 21.85
N LYS A 223 -5.80 -8.54 22.41
CA LYS A 223 -7.27 -8.54 22.46
C LYS A 223 -7.87 -8.56 21.06
N TYR A 224 -7.42 -7.68 20.15
CA TYR A 224 -7.83 -7.68 18.76
C TYR A 224 -7.63 -9.04 18.08
N TRP A 225 -6.45 -9.66 18.24
CA TRP A 225 -6.18 -10.98 17.67
C TRP A 225 -7.08 -12.08 18.26
N ALA A 226 -7.42 -11.99 19.55
CA ALA A 226 -8.35 -12.92 20.21
C ALA A 226 -9.78 -12.76 19.65
N GLU A 227 -10.28 -11.52 19.54
CA GLU A 227 -11.61 -11.19 19.00
C GLU A 227 -11.77 -11.65 17.55
N GLN A 228 -10.71 -11.56 16.73
CA GLN A 228 -10.69 -12.09 15.36
C GLN A 228 -10.60 -13.65 15.33
N GLY A 229 -10.42 -14.30 16.46
CA GLY A 229 -10.20 -15.75 16.55
C GLY A 229 -8.86 -16.21 15.98
N TRP A 230 -7.93 -15.28 15.72
CA TRP A 230 -6.63 -15.59 15.09
C TRP A 230 -5.63 -16.23 16.04
N LEU A 231 -5.82 -16.09 17.32
CA LEU A 231 -5.07 -16.86 18.31
C LEU A 231 -5.44 -18.37 18.28
N GLY A 232 -6.64 -18.69 17.79
CA GLY A 232 -7.18 -20.05 17.61
C GLY A 232 -6.95 -20.63 16.20
N LYS A 233 -8.03 -21.17 15.61
CA LYS A 233 -8.03 -21.85 14.29
C LYS A 233 -8.20 -20.91 13.11
N ASN A 234 -8.78 -19.72 13.31
CA ASN A 234 -9.02 -18.76 12.24
C ASN A 234 -7.72 -18.15 11.70
N ARG A 235 -7.79 -17.61 10.50
CA ARG A 235 -6.67 -16.96 9.81
C ARG A 235 -7.17 -15.73 9.09
N PRO A 236 -6.41 -14.62 9.03
CA PRO A 236 -6.83 -13.37 8.39
C PRO A 236 -7.36 -13.55 6.97
N TRP A 237 -6.71 -14.41 6.18
CA TRP A 237 -7.11 -14.69 4.78
C TRP A 237 -8.32 -15.61 4.62
N ARG A 238 -8.93 -16.10 5.72
CA ARG A 238 -10.15 -16.92 5.72
C ARG A 238 -11.36 -16.16 6.24
N THR A 239 -11.16 -15.02 6.88
CA THR A 239 -12.22 -14.18 7.49
C THR A 239 -12.70 -13.08 6.56
N GLN A 240 -12.21 -13.04 5.33
CA GLN A 240 -12.67 -12.09 4.33
C GLN A 240 -14.14 -12.39 4.02
N LYS A 241 -15.03 -11.49 4.46
CA LYS A 241 -16.41 -11.49 3.97
C LYS A 241 -16.33 -11.04 2.50
N MET A 242 -16.83 -11.90 1.60
CA MET A 242 -17.15 -11.49 0.24
C MET A 242 -18.24 -10.43 0.27
#